data_1b9ea0c1f7293b44d7490e544fc887dd
#
_entry.id   1b9ea0c1f7293b44d7490e544fc887dd
#
_cell.length_a   1.000
_cell.length_b   1.000
_cell.length_c   1.000
_cell.angle_alpha   90.00
_cell.angle_beta   90.00
_cell.angle_gamma   90.00
#
_symmetry.space_group_name_H-M   'P 1'
#
loop_
_entity.id
_entity.type
_entity.pdbx_description
1 polymer ?
#
loop_
_entity_poly.entity_id
_entity_poly.type
_entity_poly.pdbx_seq_one_letter_code
_entity_poly.pdbx_strand_id
1 'polypeptide(L)'
;MSNDWNMKSYMKGAAMLTVAAIIVKLLSAVYRVPFQNLVGDEGFYIYQQVYPFIAIITTWTSFGFAIALSKILSDYKANGKTFAIPKIRKIAFYYIGIISIIFFVFLFFGANLLGSFMGDVQLAQLLRAGSYVILLMPLLAVLKGEFQAEGRMGTVAYAQVLEQAIRVSVILLGTWIVLLNSLDLYKA
;
A
#
# COMPACT_ATOMS: atom_id res chain seq x y z
N MET A 1 6.77 29.26 25.77
CA MET A 1 7.98 28.65 25.19
C MET A 1 7.86 27.15 24.85
N SER A 2 6.89 26.39 25.38
CA SER A 2 6.72 24.95 25.05
C SER A 2 6.03 24.68 23.71
N ASN A 3 5.28 25.63 23.15
CA ASN A 3 4.55 25.44 21.89
C ASN A 3 5.42 25.46 20.64
N ASP A 4 6.52 26.20 20.64
CA ASP A 4 7.37 26.39 19.45
C ASP A 4 8.21 25.14 19.11
N TRP A 5 8.65 24.42 20.13
CA TRP A 5 9.38 23.15 19.96
C TRP A 5 8.51 22.06 19.35
N ASN A 6 7.25 21.96 19.76
CA ASN A 6 6.28 21.03 19.19
C ASN A 6 5.98 21.38 17.73
N MET A 7 5.74 22.66 17.42
CA MET A 7 5.43 23.12 16.07
C MET A 7 6.56 22.78 15.07
N LYS A 8 7.80 23.06 15.42
CA LYS A 8 8.98 22.74 14.57
C LYS A 8 9.12 21.23 14.32
N SER A 9 8.86 20.41 15.34
CA SER A 9 8.93 18.94 15.21
C SER A 9 7.81 18.41 14.29
N TYR A 10 6.59 18.91 14.42
CA TYR A 10 5.48 18.56 13.53
C TYR A 10 5.72 19.01 12.09
N MET A 11 6.22 20.23 11.89
CA MET A 11 6.56 20.73 10.55
C MET A 11 7.67 19.89 9.89
N LYS A 12 8.71 19.51 10.65
CA LYS A 12 9.76 18.63 10.15
C LYS A 12 9.19 17.25 9.76
N GLY A 13 8.30 16.69 10.58
CA GLY A 13 7.64 15.43 10.29
C GLY A 13 6.77 15.48 9.03
N ALA A 14 5.98 16.55 8.86
CA ALA A 14 5.17 16.77 7.68
C ALA A 14 6.03 16.93 6.41
N ALA A 15 7.13 17.70 6.50
CA ALA A 15 8.06 17.85 5.41
C ALA A 15 8.72 16.51 5.00
N MET A 16 9.09 15.67 5.97
CA MET A 16 9.62 14.32 5.69
C MET A 16 8.62 13.45 4.94
N LEU A 17 7.34 13.45 5.35
CA LEU A 17 6.29 12.70 4.67
C LEU A 17 6.05 13.22 3.24
N THR A 18 6.09 14.54 3.04
CA THR A 18 5.96 15.16 1.71
C THR A 18 7.10 14.75 0.80
N VAL A 19 8.34 14.84 1.28
CA VAL A 19 9.52 14.40 0.50
C VAL A 19 9.44 12.91 0.16
N ALA A 20 9.08 12.07 1.13
CA ALA A 20 8.87 10.65 0.89
C ALA A 20 7.79 10.39 -0.18
N ALA A 21 6.66 11.12 -0.12
CA ALA A 21 5.60 11.01 -1.13
C ALA A 21 6.09 11.40 -2.53
N ILE A 22 6.94 12.42 -2.66
CA ILE A 22 7.54 12.81 -3.93
C ILE A 22 8.47 11.70 -4.44
N ILE A 23 9.34 11.16 -3.58
CA ILE A 23 10.24 10.06 -3.95
C ILE A 23 9.43 8.83 -4.41
N VAL A 24 8.39 8.46 -3.67
CA VAL A 24 7.49 7.34 -4.04
C VAL A 24 6.85 7.58 -5.41
N LYS A 25 6.38 8.80 -5.70
CA LYS A 25 5.81 9.16 -7.01
C LYS A 25 6.84 9.09 -8.13
N LEU A 26 8.07 9.58 -7.89
CA LEU A 26 9.16 9.49 -8.86
C LEU A 26 9.53 8.03 -9.16
N LEU A 27 9.69 7.20 -8.13
CA LEU A 27 9.92 5.77 -8.30
C LEU A 27 8.79 5.11 -9.08
N SER A 28 7.52 5.50 -8.80
CA SER A 28 6.33 4.99 -9.50
C SER A 28 6.26 5.44 -10.97
N ALA A 29 6.84 6.57 -11.32
CA ALA A 29 6.92 7.03 -12.70
C ALA A 29 8.05 6.33 -13.46
N VAL A 30 9.23 6.26 -12.84
CA VAL A 30 10.44 5.74 -13.47
C VAL A 30 10.34 4.25 -13.80
N TYR A 31 9.74 3.41 -12.92
CA TYR A 31 9.67 1.97 -13.19
C TYR A 31 8.75 1.61 -14.36
N ARG A 32 7.81 2.48 -14.74
CA ARG A 32 6.85 2.19 -15.81
C ARG A 32 7.52 1.95 -17.16
N VAL A 33 8.55 2.74 -17.47
CA VAL A 33 9.28 2.59 -18.75
C VAL A 33 9.99 1.23 -18.85
N PRO A 34 10.85 0.82 -17.91
CA PRO A 34 11.47 -0.51 -17.99
C PRO A 34 10.44 -1.63 -17.88
N PHE A 35 9.35 -1.46 -17.12
CA PHE A 35 8.29 -2.45 -17.02
C PHE A 35 7.58 -2.64 -18.36
N GLN A 36 7.19 -1.55 -19.04
CA GLN A 36 6.56 -1.61 -20.38
C GLN A 36 7.48 -2.27 -21.40
N ASN A 37 8.77 -1.95 -21.39
CA ASN A 37 9.75 -2.58 -22.27
C ASN A 37 9.89 -4.10 -22.04
N LEU A 38 9.65 -4.57 -20.80
CA LEU A 38 9.71 -6.00 -20.46
C LEU A 38 8.43 -6.75 -20.88
N VAL A 39 7.26 -6.19 -20.58
CA VAL A 39 5.96 -6.88 -20.79
C VAL A 39 5.31 -6.57 -22.13
N GLY A 40 5.84 -5.60 -22.87
CA GLY A 40 5.24 -5.08 -24.10
C GLY A 40 3.99 -4.22 -23.82
N ASP A 41 3.43 -3.69 -24.90
CA ASP A 41 2.28 -2.77 -24.81
C ASP A 41 1.02 -3.47 -24.29
N GLU A 42 0.78 -4.72 -24.68
CA GLU A 42 -0.37 -5.51 -24.24
C GLU A 42 -0.32 -5.82 -22.75
N GLY A 43 0.80 -6.33 -22.24
CA GLY A 43 0.98 -6.62 -20.82
C GLY A 43 0.91 -5.36 -19.95
N PHE A 44 1.46 -4.24 -20.45
CA PHE A 44 1.37 -2.96 -19.77
C PHE A 44 -0.05 -2.41 -19.73
N TYR A 45 -0.82 -2.57 -20.80
CA TYR A 45 -2.24 -2.20 -20.87
C TYR A 45 -3.06 -2.97 -19.83
N ILE A 46 -2.89 -4.30 -19.75
CA ILE A 46 -3.55 -5.15 -18.77
C ILE A 46 -3.23 -4.69 -17.33
N TYR A 47 -1.95 -4.43 -17.05
CA TYR A 47 -1.52 -3.92 -15.74
C TYR A 47 -2.18 -2.57 -15.39
N GLN A 48 -2.22 -1.63 -16.34
CA GLN A 48 -2.81 -0.30 -16.12
C GLN A 48 -4.31 -0.35 -15.84
N GLN A 49 -5.03 -1.33 -16.35
CA GLN A 49 -6.45 -1.49 -16.05
C GLN A 49 -6.70 -2.00 -14.62
N VAL A 50 -5.90 -2.96 -14.15
CA VAL A 50 -6.07 -3.60 -12.84
C VAL A 50 -5.53 -2.73 -11.69
N TYR A 51 -4.41 -2.05 -11.93
CA TYR A 51 -3.71 -1.27 -10.90
C TYR A 51 -4.59 -0.25 -10.15
N PRO A 52 -5.45 0.57 -10.81
CA PRO A 52 -6.28 1.55 -10.11
C PRO A 52 -7.25 0.94 -9.10
N PHE A 53 -7.83 -0.22 -9.39
CA PHE A 53 -8.74 -0.91 -8.47
C PHE A 53 -8.03 -1.32 -7.19
N ILE A 54 -6.86 -1.97 -7.34
CA ILE A 54 -6.06 -2.38 -6.19
C ILE A 54 -5.54 -1.15 -5.43
N ALA A 55 -5.09 -0.11 -6.15
CA ALA A 55 -4.59 1.11 -5.54
C ALA A 55 -5.65 1.86 -4.73
N ILE A 56 -6.89 1.96 -5.21
CA ILE A 56 -8.00 2.58 -4.47
C ILE A 56 -8.25 1.82 -3.16
N ILE A 57 -8.40 0.50 -3.22
CA ILE A 57 -8.69 -0.32 -2.05
C ILE A 57 -7.55 -0.27 -1.03
N THR A 58 -6.30 -0.41 -1.49
CA THR A 58 -5.13 -0.35 -0.61
C THR A 58 -4.92 1.03 0.00
N THR A 59 -5.21 2.10 -0.73
CA THR A 59 -5.14 3.47 -0.20
C THR A 59 -6.20 3.69 0.87
N TRP A 60 -7.42 3.27 0.64
CA TRP A 60 -8.50 3.38 1.62
C TRP A 60 -8.18 2.61 2.91
N THR A 61 -7.78 1.35 2.78
CA THR A 61 -7.49 0.48 3.92
C THR A 61 -6.20 0.84 4.67
N SER A 62 -5.20 1.39 4.00
CA SER A 62 -3.91 1.72 4.63
C SER A 62 -3.83 3.16 5.13
N PHE A 63 -4.05 4.16 4.26
CA PHE A 63 -3.85 5.57 4.63
C PHE A 63 -4.99 6.15 5.44
N GLY A 64 -6.24 5.91 5.05
CA GLY A 64 -7.40 6.47 5.75
C GLY A 64 -7.46 5.98 7.21
N PHE A 65 -7.31 4.68 7.40
CA PHE A 65 -7.34 4.10 8.75
C PHE A 65 -6.11 4.43 9.59
N ALA A 66 -4.92 4.50 9.00
CA ALA A 66 -3.71 4.89 9.73
C ALA A 66 -3.83 6.30 10.33
N ILE A 67 -4.37 7.26 9.56
CA ILE A 67 -4.58 8.64 10.02
C ILE A 67 -5.63 8.67 11.13
N ALA A 68 -6.77 8.00 10.95
CA ALA A 68 -7.83 7.95 11.97
C ALA A 68 -7.34 7.30 13.27
N LEU A 69 -6.63 6.17 13.16
CA LEU A 69 -6.05 5.48 14.31
C LEU A 69 -5.01 6.35 15.02
N SER A 70 -4.14 7.01 14.26
CA SER A 70 -3.12 7.93 14.80
C SER A 70 -3.76 9.04 15.63
N LYS A 71 -4.84 9.65 15.15
CA LYS A 71 -5.59 10.68 15.88
C LYS A 71 -6.15 10.13 17.18
N ILE A 72 -6.85 8.99 17.14
CA ILE A 72 -7.44 8.36 18.33
C ILE A 72 -6.34 8.05 19.35
N LEU A 73 -5.24 7.42 18.95
CA LEU A 73 -4.15 7.08 19.85
C LEU A 73 -3.48 8.31 20.46
N SER A 74 -3.31 9.39 19.69
CA SER A 74 -2.76 10.66 20.17
C SER A 74 -3.68 11.32 21.21
N ASP A 75 -5.00 11.32 20.98
CA ASP A 75 -5.98 11.87 21.91
C ASP A 75 -5.98 11.08 23.24
N TYR A 76 -5.92 9.76 23.18
CA TYR A 76 -5.83 8.92 24.40
C TYR A 76 -4.51 9.13 25.17
N LYS A 77 -3.38 9.31 24.46
CA LYS A 77 -2.10 9.66 25.08
C LYS A 77 -2.15 11.03 25.75
N ALA A 78 -2.70 12.06 25.08
CA ALA A 78 -2.82 13.41 25.60
C ALA A 78 -3.69 13.47 26.87
N ASN A 79 -4.71 12.62 26.96
CA ASN A 79 -5.60 12.51 28.13
C ASN A 79 -5.08 11.56 29.23
N GLY A 80 -3.85 11.06 29.14
CA GLY A 80 -3.24 10.17 30.12
C GLY A 80 -3.83 8.75 30.16
N LYS A 81 -4.70 8.39 29.21
CA LYS A 81 -5.38 7.09 29.16
C LYS A 81 -4.59 6.04 28.40
N THR A 82 -3.28 5.93 28.69
CA THR A 82 -2.35 5.04 27.96
C THR A 82 -2.68 3.56 28.12
N PHE A 83 -3.34 3.17 29.21
CA PHE A 83 -3.79 1.78 29.44
C PHE A 83 -4.79 1.27 28.39
N ALA A 84 -5.51 2.16 27.72
CA ALA A 84 -6.48 1.78 26.68
C ALA A 84 -5.84 1.55 25.31
N ILE A 85 -4.61 2.01 25.07
CA ILE A 85 -3.93 1.95 23.78
C ILE A 85 -3.82 0.52 23.22
N PRO A 86 -3.40 -0.51 24.00
CA PRO A 86 -3.33 -1.87 23.47
C PRO A 86 -4.68 -2.42 23.02
N LYS A 87 -5.75 -2.07 23.76
CA LYS A 87 -7.12 -2.47 23.42
C LYS A 87 -7.59 -1.79 22.14
N ILE A 88 -7.33 -0.50 21.99
CA ILE A 88 -7.70 0.27 20.78
C ILE A 88 -6.98 -0.30 19.57
N ARG A 89 -5.68 -0.55 19.66
CA ARG A 89 -4.88 -1.17 18.60
C ARG A 89 -5.45 -2.52 18.16
N LYS A 90 -5.80 -3.38 19.12
CA LYS A 90 -6.40 -4.69 18.84
C LYS A 90 -7.75 -4.56 18.14
N ILE A 91 -8.63 -3.65 18.62
CA ILE A 91 -9.91 -3.38 17.98
C ILE A 91 -9.72 -2.86 16.55
N ALA A 92 -8.81 -1.90 16.35
CA ALA A 92 -8.50 -1.35 15.04
C ALA A 92 -8.01 -2.44 14.07
N PHE A 93 -7.10 -3.32 14.54
CA PHE A 93 -6.59 -4.43 13.73
C PHE A 93 -7.71 -5.37 13.26
N TYR A 94 -8.62 -5.77 14.16
CA TYR A 94 -9.74 -6.62 13.80
C TYR A 94 -10.72 -5.92 12.87
N TYR A 95 -11.03 -4.65 13.13
CA TYR A 95 -11.95 -3.87 12.29
C TYR A 95 -11.43 -3.71 10.86
N ILE A 96 -10.16 -3.30 10.72
CA ILE A 96 -9.52 -3.19 9.40
C ILE A 96 -9.37 -4.58 8.76
N GLY A 97 -9.08 -5.62 9.57
CA GLY A 97 -8.99 -7.00 9.13
C GLY A 97 -10.28 -7.51 8.49
N ILE A 98 -11.41 -7.28 9.12
CA ILE A 98 -12.73 -7.65 8.59
C ILE A 98 -12.99 -6.94 7.26
N ILE A 99 -12.72 -5.63 7.18
CA ILE A 99 -12.87 -4.85 5.94
C ILE A 99 -11.95 -5.38 4.84
N SER A 100 -10.70 -5.70 5.18
CA SER A 100 -9.73 -6.26 4.22
C SER A 100 -10.16 -7.63 3.72
N ILE A 101 -10.73 -8.47 4.57
CA ILE A 101 -11.28 -9.78 4.17
C ILE A 101 -12.46 -9.59 3.23
N ILE A 102 -13.37 -8.65 3.51
CA ILE A 102 -14.50 -8.36 2.62
C ILE A 102 -14.02 -7.93 1.24
N PHE A 103 -13.05 -7.00 1.16
CA PHE A 103 -12.48 -6.58 -0.12
C PHE A 103 -11.70 -7.69 -0.81
N PHE A 104 -10.97 -8.52 -0.06
CA PHE A 104 -10.30 -9.68 -0.61
C PHE A 104 -11.29 -10.65 -1.25
N VAL A 105 -12.35 -11.04 -0.53
CA VAL A 105 -13.40 -11.94 -1.03
C VAL A 105 -14.07 -11.33 -2.27
N PHE A 106 -14.42 -10.07 -2.22
CA PHE A 106 -15.04 -9.36 -3.34
C PHE A 106 -14.14 -9.38 -4.59
N LEU A 107 -12.85 -9.03 -4.45
CA LEU A 107 -11.92 -9.03 -5.59
C LEU A 107 -11.56 -10.44 -6.06
N PHE A 108 -11.35 -11.38 -5.14
CA PHE A 108 -10.90 -12.72 -5.48
C PHE A 108 -12.00 -13.53 -6.21
N PHE A 109 -13.20 -13.56 -5.65
CA PHE A 109 -14.33 -14.28 -6.24
C PHE A 109 -15.03 -13.48 -7.34
N GLY A 110 -15.07 -12.16 -7.23
CA GLY A 110 -15.62 -11.25 -8.23
C GLY A 110 -14.71 -10.98 -9.43
N ALA A 111 -13.48 -11.49 -9.42
CA ALA A 111 -12.48 -11.20 -10.45
C ALA A 111 -12.94 -11.49 -11.88
N ASN A 112 -13.63 -12.61 -12.11
CA ASN A 112 -14.16 -12.96 -13.44
C ASN A 112 -15.25 -11.99 -13.89
N LEU A 113 -16.14 -11.62 -12.99
CA LEU A 113 -17.20 -10.65 -13.26
C LEU A 113 -16.61 -9.28 -13.58
N LEU A 114 -15.65 -8.82 -12.79
CA LEU A 114 -14.95 -7.55 -13.03
C LEU A 114 -14.17 -7.58 -14.34
N GLY A 115 -13.45 -8.66 -14.63
CA GLY A 115 -12.73 -8.83 -15.90
C GLY A 115 -13.66 -8.78 -17.11
N SER A 116 -14.80 -9.45 -17.04
CA SER A 116 -15.81 -9.41 -18.12
C SER A 116 -16.44 -8.01 -18.29
N PHE A 117 -16.70 -7.28 -17.20
CA PHE A 117 -17.17 -5.89 -17.26
C PHE A 117 -16.12 -4.95 -17.86
N MET A 118 -14.84 -5.23 -17.65
CA MET A 118 -13.72 -4.47 -18.21
C MET A 118 -13.38 -4.87 -19.65
N GLY A 119 -14.09 -5.88 -20.20
CA GLY A 119 -13.93 -6.34 -21.57
C GLY A 119 -12.79 -7.34 -21.80
N ASP A 120 -12.10 -7.79 -20.74
CA ASP A 120 -11.01 -8.76 -20.85
C ASP A 120 -10.98 -9.72 -19.65
N VAL A 121 -11.25 -10.99 -19.91
CA VAL A 121 -11.27 -12.04 -18.90
C VAL A 121 -9.88 -12.34 -18.33
N GLN A 122 -8.80 -12.01 -19.06
CA GLN A 122 -7.43 -12.22 -18.58
C GLN A 122 -7.10 -11.34 -17.37
N LEU A 123 -7.77 -10.18 -17.22
CA LEU A 123 -7.65 -9.30 -16.05
C LEU A 123 -8.00 -10.00 -14.73
N ALA A 124 -8.84 -11.04 -14.78
CA ALA A 124 -9.27 -11.78 -13.59
C ALA A 124 -8.10 -12.42 -12.84
N GLN A 125 -7.09 -12.91 -13.53
CA GLN A 125 -5.92 -13.52 -12.90
C GLN A 125 -5.10 -12.47 -12.12
N LEU A 126 -4.89 -11.29 -12.71
CA LEU A 126 -4.19 -10.18 -12.06
C LEU A 126 -4.97 -9.64 -10.86
N LEU A 127 -6.30 -9.50 -10.99
CA LEU A 127 -7.18 -9.07 -9.89
C LEU A 127 -7.10 -10.05 -8.71
N ARG A 128 -7.11 -11.36 -8.97
CA ARG A 128 -6.94 -12.39 -7.93
C ARG A 128 -5.55 -12.29 -7.28
N ALA A 129 -4.49 -12.20 -8.07
CA ALA A 129 -3.14 -12.07 -7.54
C ALA A 129 -2.99 -10.79 -6.69
N GLY A 130 -3.52 -9.66 -7.18
CA GLY A 130 -3.51 -8.39 -6.45
C GLY A 130 -4.34 -8.39 -5.18
N SER A 131 -5.41 -9.21 -5.10
CA SER A 131 -6.27 -9.27 -3.91
C SER A 131 -5.53 -9.74 -2.65
N TYR A 132 -4.51 -10.59 -2.77
CA TYR A 132 -3.70 -11.04 -1.62
C TYR A 132 -2.98 -9.90 -0.91
N VAL A 133 -2.62 -8.83 -1.62
CA VAL A 133 -1.97 -7.66 -1.03
C VAL A 133 -2.87 -7.00 0.00
N ILE A 134 -4.19 -7.06 -0.18
CA ILE A 134 -5.18 -6.43 0.71
C ILE A 134 -5.15 -7.08 2.11
N LEU A 135 -4.83 -8.36 2.21
CA LEU A 135 -4.74 -9.06 3.49
C LEU A 135 -3.58 -8.57 4.38
N LEU A 136 -2.57 -7.92 3.80
CA LEU A 136 -1.46 -7.32 4.54
C LEU A 136 -1.78 -5.90 5.06
N MET A 137 -2.82 -5.26 4.54
CA MET A 137 -3.15 -3.86 4.85
C MET A 137 -3.47 -3.61 6.33
N PRO A 138 -4.18 -4.50 7.07
CA PRO A 138 -4.45 -4.29 8.50
C PRO A 138 -3.18 -4.10 9.32
N LEU A 139 -2.17 -4.92 9.07
CA LEU A 139 -0.89 -4.84 9.76
C LEU A 139 -0.18 -3.51 9.44
N LEU A 140 -0.10 -3.15 8.17
CA LEU A 140 0.52 -1.90 7.73
C LEU A 140 -0.21 -0.67 8.26
N ALA A 141 -1.54 -0.66 8.23
CA ALA A 141 -2.35 0.46 8.70
C ALA A 141 -2.17 0.70 10.22
N VAL A 142 -2.17 -0.37 11.02
CA VAL A 142 -1.99 -0.27 12.47
C VAL A 142 -0.58 0.20 12.81
N LEU A 143 0.46 -0.36 12.20
CA LEU A 143 1.85 0.05 12.42
C LEU A 143 2.09 1.51 12.01
N LYS A 144 1.62 1.91 10.83
CA LYS A 144 1.71 3.31 10.37
C LYS A 144 0.97 4.26 11.31
N GLY A 145 -0.25 3.92 11.74
CA GLY A 145 -1.04 4.72 12.67
C GLY A 145 -0.36 4.88 14.04
N GLU A 146 0.26 3.82 14.55
CA GLU A 146 0.98 3.83 15.81
C GLU A 146 2.23 4.73 15.76
N PHE A 147 3.07 4.58 14.73
CA PHE A 147 4.25 5.45 14.54
C PHE A 147 3.87 6.93 14.32
N GLN A 148 2.77 7.20 13.61
CA GLN A 148 2.26 8.56 13.46
C GLN A 148 1.79 9.13 14.79
N ALA A 149 1.06 8.35 15.62
CA ALA A 149 0.63 8.76 16.95
C ALA A 149 1.79 9.03 17.91
N GLU A 150 2.94 8.42 17.67
CA GLU A 150 4.18 8.67 18.43
C GLU A 150 4.99 9.87 17.90
N GLY A 151 4.51 10.54 16.86
CA GLY A 151 5.25 11.62 16.21
C GLY A 151 6.48 11.13 15.41
N ARG A 152 6.63 9.82 15.20
CA ARG A 152 7.73 9.19 14.46
C ARG A 152 7.49 9.22 12.94
N MET A 153 7.22 10.42 12.43
CA MET A 153 6.90 10.64 11.02
C MET A 153 8.04 10.22 10.07
N GLY A 154 9.30 10.36 10.52
CA GLY A 154 10.47 9.91 9.76
C GLY A 154 10.47 8.40 9.51
N THR A 155 10.06 7.60 10.51
CA THR A 155 9.93 6.13 10.36
C THR A 155 8.86 5.77 9.34
N VAL A 156 7.73 6.47 9.36
CA VAL A 156 6.65 6.27 8.37
C VAL A 156 7.11 6.67 6.97
N ALA A 157 7.79 7.80 6.84
CA ALA A 157 8.35 8.27 5.58
C ALA A 157 9.34 7.26 4.98
N TYR A 158 10.27 6.77 5.79
CA TYR A 158 11.23 5.75 5.38
C TYR A 158 10.53 4.44 4.96
N ALA A 159 9.56 3.97 5.75
CA ALA A 159 8.80 2.77 5.44
C ALA A 159 8.04 2.89 4.10
N GLN A 160 7.48 4.06 3.77
CA GLN A 160 6.81 4.30 2.49
C GLN A 160 7.77 4.21 1.29
N VAL A 161 8.94 4.80 1.41
CA VAL A 161 9.97 4.74 0.35
C VAL A 161 10.47 3.31 0.17
N LEU A 162 10.73 2.60 1.28
CA LEU A 162 11.18 1.22 1.26
C LEU A 162 10.11 0.28 0.66
N GLU A 163 8.86 0.44 1.06
CA GLU A 163 7.72 -0.30 0.49
C GLU A 163 7.65 -0.14 -1.03
N GLN A 164 7.80 1.10 -1.52
CA GLN A 164 7.79 1.37 -2.94
C GLN A 164 9.01 0.80 -3.67
N ALA A 165 10.20 0.91 -3.08
CA ALA A 165 11.43 0.34 -3.64
C ALA A 165 11.33 -1.18 -3.77
N ILE A 166 10.83 -1.86 -2.71
CA ILE A 166 10.59 -3.31 -2.74
C ILE A 166 9.56 -3.67 -3.81
N ARG A 167 8.45 -2.94 -3.88
CA ARG A 167 7.40 -3.16 -4.88
C ARG A 167 7.95 -3.07 -6.31
N VAL A 168 8.69 -2.00 -6.61
CA VAL A 168 9.31 -1.80 -7.92
C VAL A 168 10.28 -2.92 -8.24
N SER A 169 11.13 -3.30 -7.29
CA SER A 169 12.09 -4.38 -7.45
C SER A 169 11.40 -5.72 -7.72
N VAL A 170 10.34 -6.05 -6.96
CA VAL A 170 9.58 -7.30 -7.14
C VAL A 170 8.89 -7.33 -8.51
N ILE A 171 8.31 -6.22 -8.95
CA ILE A 171 7.66 -6.13 -10.27
C ILE A 171 8.70 -6.36 -11.37
N LEU A 172 9.81 -5.61 -11.36
CA LEU A 172 10.81 -5.68 -12.42
C LEU A 172 11.55 -7.03 -12.42
N LEU A 173 12.03 -7.48 -11.27
CA LEU A 173 12.76 -8.76 -11.16
C LEU A 173 11.84 -9.95 -11.40
N GLY A 174 10.61 -9.93 -10.86
CA GLY A 174 9.64 -10.99 -11.09
C GLY A 174 9.29 -11.13 -12.57
N THR A 175 9.03 -10.02 -13.26
CA THR A 175 8.77 -10.01 -14.70
C THR A 175 10.00 -10.52 -15.49
N TRP A 176 11.19 -10.06 -15.13
CA TRP A 176 12.43 -10.49 -15.77
C TRP A 176 12.65 -12.01 -15.65
N ILE A 177 12.46 -12.58 -14.46
CA ILE A 177 12.60 -14.03 -14.21
C ILE A 177 11.58 -14.83 -15.01
N VAL A 178 10.31 -14.38 -15.06
CA VAL A 178 9.27 -15.06 -15.85
C VAL A 178 9.60 -15.04 -17.33
N LEU A 179 10.09 -13.91 -17.87
CA LEU A 179 10.49 -13.81 -19.27
C LEU A 179 11.69 -14.71 -19.60
N LEU A 180 12.70 -14.80 -18.73
CA LEU A 180 13.83 -15.71 -18.92
C LEU A 180 13.36 -17.16 -19.01
N ASN A 181 12.51 -17.58 -18.07
CA ASN A 181 11.99 -18.97 -18.05
C ASN A 181 11.11 -19.27 -19.27
N SER A 182 10.36 -18.29 -19.79
CA SER A 182 9.56 -18.49 -21.01
C SER A 182 10.43 -18.61 -22.26
N LEU A 183 11.55 -17.90 -22.33
CA LEU A 183 12.50 -18.00 -23.45
C LEU A 183 13.23 -19.36 -23.48
N ASP A 184 13.50 -19.96 -22.32
CA ASP A 184 14.11 -21.28 -22.23
C ASP A 184 13.15 -22.40 -22.64
N LEU A 185 11.84 -22.24 -22.39
CA LEU A 185 10.81 -23.17 -22.86
C LEU A 185 10.58 -23.13 -24.38
N TYR A 186 10.93 -22.02 -25.05
CA TYR A 186 10.86 -21.91 -26.51
C TYR A 186 12.12 -22.48 -27.23
N LYS A 187 13.20 -22.77 -26.49
CA LYS A 187 14.44 -23.31 -27.03
C LYS A 187 14.57 -24.82 -26.85
N ALA A 188 13.68 -25.47 -26.11
CA ALA A 188 13.59 -26.91 -25.90
C ALA A 188 12.53 -27.56 -26.79
#